data_4a56cacde5c56b23a1a57b32af38d949
#
_entry.id   4a56cacde5c56b23a1a57b32af38d949
#
_cell.length_a   1.000
_cell.length_b   1.000
_cell.length_c   1.000
_cell.angle_alpha   90.00
_cell.angle_beta   90.00
_cell.angle_gamma   90.00
#
_symmetry.space_group_name_H-M   'P 1'
#
loop_
_entity.id
_entity.type
_entity.pdbx_description
1 polymer ?
#
loop_
_entity_poly.entity_id
_entity_poly.type
_entity_poly.pdbx_seq_one_letter_code
_entity_poly.pdbx_strand_id
1 'polypeptide(L)'
;TILYAYTPKGFMNKAHAYKAAVDKNREANRPDDDGINMGLYTYPTLMATDILAFNTDIVPVGRDQVQHVEIARDIAGAINAHYGCRLLHLPTYYIDENVAVVPGIDGRKMSKSYGNVIPLFEDDKAIKKAIFSIKTDSRPMEEPKNPEEILVYEIYKSIATPAQLQEMGDGLRQGKLGYGHIKNMLLDAVINEIKDAREKYNYYMAHFSEVEDMLQDGAVKARPTAQATLTRLKDAVFGKGLAPFA
;
A
#
# COMPACT_ATOMS: atom_id res chain seq x y z
N THR A 1 -8.25 20.34 -10.02
CA THR A 1 -9.46 21.18 -10.23
C THR A 1 -10.24 20.70 -11.46
N ILE A 2 -9.60 20.56 -12.65
CA ILE A 2 -10.31 20.17 -13.88
C ILE A 2 -11.12 18.86 -13.67
N LEU A 3 -10.52 17.82 -13.14
CA LEU A 3 -11.19 16.52 -12.92
C LEU A 3 -12.45 16.64 -12.06
N TYR A 4 -12.45 17.49 -11.04
CA TYR A 4 -13.64 17.70 -10.19
C TYR A 4 -14.85 18.22 -10.97
N ALA A 5 -14.65 19.04 -12.00
CA ALA A 5 -15.74 19.54 -12.81
C ALA A 5 -16.46 18.44 -13.62
N TYR A 6 -15.77 17.32 -13.85
CA TYR A 6 -16.32 16.15 -14.56
C TYR A 6 -16.62 14.96 -13.64
N THR A 7 -16.54 15.14 -12.31
CA THR A 7 -16.77 14.08 -11.33
C THR A 7 -18.06 14.35 -10.56
N PRO A 8 -19.18 13.67 -10.87
CA PRO A 8 -20.43 13.89 -10.19
C PRO A 8 -20.36 13.54 -8.71
N LYS A 9 -20.98 14.35 -7.82
CA LYS A 9 -21.05 14.07 -6.37
C LYS A 9 -21.63 12.68 -6.09
N GLY A 10 -22.70 12.29 -6.77
CA GLY A 10 -23.33 10.99 -6.61
C GLY A 10 -22.41 9.80 -6.97
N PHE A 11 -21.44 10.01 -7.86
CA PHE A 11 -20.41 9.03 -8.16
C PHE A 11 -19.41 8.93 -6.99
N MET A 12 -18.95 10.04 -6.44
CA MET A 12 -18.03 10.08 -5.28
C MET A 12 -18.66 9.49 -4.02
N ASN A 13 -19.96 9.61 -3.85
CA ASN A 13 -20.70 8.97 -2.74
C ASN A 13 -20.61 7.43 -2.77
N LYS A 14 -20.19 6.82 -3.89
CA LYS A 14 -19.96 5.37 -4.00
C LYS A 14 -18.56 4.94 -3.59
N ALA A 15 -17.63 5.89 -3.36
CA ALA A 15 -16.27 5.59 -2.92
C ALA A 15 -16.27 4.82 -1.59
N HIS A 16 -15.48 3.76 -1.50
CA HIS A 16 -15.49 2.84 -0.35
C HIS A 16 -15.19 3.57 0.96
N ALA A 17 -14.22 4.48 0.98
CA ALA A 17 -13.88 5.20 2.20
C ALA A 17 -14.99 6.12 2.69
N TYR A 18 -15.68 6.81 1.78
CA TYR A 18 -16.84 7.64 2.13
C TYR A 18 -17.97 6.77 2.69
N LYS A 19 -18.33 5.67 1.99
CA LYS A 19 -19.36 4.74 2.48
C LYS A 19 -19.02 4.19 3.85
N ALA A 20 -17.80 3.71 4.06
CA ALA A 20 -17.38 3.16 5.35
C ALA A 20 -17.48 4.22 6.49
N ALA A 21 -17.17 5.48 6.20
CA ALA A 21 -17.31 6.57 7.18
C ALA A 21 -18.78 6.87 7.48
N VAL A 22 -19.63 6.89 6.45
CA VAL A 22 -21.10 7.06 6.62
C VAL A 22 -21.70 5.90 7.41
N ASP A 23 -21.34 4.66 7.10
CA ASP A 23 -21.87 3.48 7.82
C ASP A 23 -21.47 3.52 9.30
N LYS A 24 -20.21 3.87 9.59
CA LYS A 24 -19.75 4.08 10.98
C LYS A 24 -20.52 5.17 11.71
N ASN A 25 -20.86 6.27 11.02
CA ASN A 25 -21.67 7.34 11.62
C ASN A 25 -23.08 6.87 11.90
N ARG A 26 -23.71 6.12 10.98
CA ARG A 26 -25.03 5.55 11.17
C ARG A 26 -25.09 4.56 12.34
N GLU A 27 -24.09 3.68 12.45
CA GLU A 27 -23.96 2.76 13.60
C GLU A 27 -23.84 3.51 14.93
N ALA A 28 -23.20 4.67 14.91
CA ALA A 28 -23.06 5.54 16.08
C ALA A 28 -24.25 6.51 16.28
N ASN A 29 -25.33 6.39 15.50
CA ASN A 29 -26.48 7.32 15.49
C ASN A 29 -26.09 8.80 15.29
N ARG A 30 -25.11 9.06 14.41
CA ARG A 30 -24.65 10.40 14.02
C ARG A 30 -25.13 10.74 12.60
N PRO A 31 -25.17 12.03 12.22
CA PRO A 31 -25.43 12.43 10.85
C PRO A 31 -24.44 11.76 9.87
N ASP A 32 -24.89 11.44 8.67
CA ASP A 32 -24.09 10.70 7.67
C ASP A 32 -22.71 11.33 7.43
N ASP A 33 -22.63 12.65 7.33
CA ASP A 33 -21.40 13.39 7.02
C ASP A 33 -20.65 13.88 8.29
N ASP A 34 -21.03 13.46 9.49
CA ASP A 34 -20.39 13.90 10.72
C ASP A 34 -18.90 13.54 10.75
N GLY A 35 -18.05 14.56 10.90
CA GLY A 35 -16.59 14.40 10.91
C GLY A 35 -15.94 14.01 9.56
N ILE A 36 -16.72 13.91 8.48
CA ILE A 36 -16.19 13.62 7.14
C ILE A 36 -15.69 14.92 6.50
N ASN A 37 -14.38 15.04 6.37
CA ASN A 37 -13.75 16.21 5.74
C ASN A 37 -13.58 16.02 4.22
N MET A 38 -13.31 17.13 3.51
CA MET A 38 -13.11 17.11 2.06
C MET A 38 -11.90 16.27 1.64
N GLY A 39 -10.88 16.13 2.47
CA GLY A 39 -9.72 15.28 2.18
C GLY A 39 -10.14 13.81 2.02
N LEU A 40 -10.93 13.27 2.95
CA LEU A 40 -11.46 11.91 2.86
C LEU A 40 -12.43 11.76 1.69
N TYR A 41 -13.25 12.77 1.43
CA TYR A 41 -14.24 12.70 0.35
C TYR A 41 -13.62 12.78 -1.04
N THR A 42 -12.55 13.56 -1.22
CA THR A 42 -12.00 13.90 -2.55
C THR A 42 -10.68 13.19 -2.90
N TYR A 43 -10.02 12.50 -1.96
CA TYR A 43 -8.74 11.86 -2.26
C TYR A 43 -8.79 10.85 -3.44
N PRO A 44 -9.92 10.16 -3.75
CA PRO A 44 -9.94 9.28 -4.93
C PRO A 44 -9.72 10.05 -6.24
N THR A 45 -10.19 11.30 -6.32
CA THR A 45 -9.93 12.16 -7.49
C THR A 45 -8.47 12.65 -7.52
N LEU A 46 -7.83 12.82 -6.35
CA LEU A 46 -6.39 13.11 -6.30
C LEU A 46 -5.58 11.93 -6.83
N MET A 47 -5.88 10.71 -6.37
CA MET A 47 -5.25 9.49 -6.90
C MET A 47 -5.51 9.31 -8.41
N ALA A 48 -6.72 9.62 -8.87
CA ALA A 48 -7.01 9.65 -10.30
C ALA A 48 -6.11 10.65 -11.06
N THR A 49 -5.80 11.81 -10.45
CA THR A 49 -4.87 12.78 -11.03
C THR A 49 -3.46 12.20 -11.17
N ASP A 50 -2.96 11.51 -10.16
CA ASP A 50 -1.63 10.89 -10.19
C ASP A 50 -1.53 9.82 -11.29
N ILE A 51 -2.59 9.06 -11.53
CA ILE A 51 -2.66 8.06 -12.58
C ILE A 51 -2.76 8.72 -13.97
N LEU A 52 -3.71 9.64 -14.15
CA LEU A 52 -4.05 10.20 -15.45
C LEU A 52 -3.03 11.20 -15.97
N ALA A 53 -2.32 11.91 -15.09
CA ALA A 53 -1.31 12.90 -15.48
C ALA A 53 -0.14 12.24 -16.27
N PHE A 54 0.13 10.98 -16.04
CA PHE A 54 1.23 10.24 -16.65
C PHE A 54 0.82 9.35 -17.83
N ASN A 55 -0.40 9.47 -18.34
CA ASN A 55 -0.94 8.63 -19.42
C ASN A 55 -0.82 7.11 -19.10
N THR A 56 -1.06 6.75 -17.86
CA THR A 56 -0.88 5.38 -17.36
C THR A 56 -1.88 4.44 -18.03
N ASP A 57 -1.40 3.32 -18.56
CA ASP A 57 -2.23 2.27 -19.13
C ASP A 57 -2.56 1.19 -18.10
N ILE A 58 -1.58 0.79 -17.25
CA ILE A 58 -1.73 -0.29 -16.28
C ILE A 58 -1.24 0.18 -14.90
N VAL A 59 -2.05 -0.05 -13.87
CA VAL A 59 -1.74 0.26 -12.48
C VAL A 59 -1.71 -1.03 -11.67
N PRO A 60 -0.52 -1.51 -11.22
CA PRO A 60 -0.43 -2.63 -10.29
C PRO A 60 -1.00 -2.22 -8.93
N VAL A 61 -1.99 -2.95 -8.43
CA VAL A 61 -2.68 -2.60 -7.18
C VAL A 61 -3.11 -3.84 -6.40
N GLY A 62 -3.28 -3.68 -5.08
CA GLY A 62 -4.02 -4.64 -4.26
C GLY A 62 -5.54 -4.56 -4.55
N ARG A 63 -6.27 -5.60 -4.19
CA ARG A 63 -7.74 -5.68 -4.41
C ARG A 63 -8.52 -4.52 -3.80
N ASP A 64 -8.04 -3.98 -2.70
CA ASP A 64 -8.64 -2.83 -2.00
C ASP A 64 -8.49 -1.50 -2.75
N GLN A 65 -7.60 -1.41 -3.75
CA GLN A 65 -7.35 -0.21 -4.55
C GLN A 65 -8.01 -0.26 -5.95
N VAL A 66 -8.62 -1.38 -6.33
CA VAL A 66 -9.27 -1.54 -7.65
C VAL A 66 -10.26 -0.42 -7.93
N GLN A 67 -11.14 -0.10 -6.97
CA GLN A 67 -12.13 0.96 -7.14
C GLN A 67 -11.50 2.32 -7.48
N HIS A 68 -10.33 2.64 -6.95
CA HIS A 68 -9.66 3.92 -7.26
C HIS A 68 -9.20 3.99 -8.72
N VAL A 69 -8.74 2.87 -9.28
CA VAL A 69 -8.36 2.80 -10.70
C VAL A 69 -9.60 2.87 -11.59
N GLU A 70 -10.71 2.25 -11.18
CA GLU A 70 -12.00 2.36 -11.87
C GLU A 70 -12.52 3.81 -11.82
N ILE A 71 -12.42 4.50 -10.70
CA ILE A 71 -12.76 5.93 -10.58
C ILE A 71 -11.93 6.77 -11.56
N ALA A 72 -10.61 6.53 -11.64
CA ALA A 72 -9.76 7.23 -12.59
C ALA A 72 -10.17 6.98 -14.04
N ARG A 73 -10.49 5.72 -14.38
CA ARG A 73 -10.98 5.30 -15.69
C ARG A 73 -12.30 5.98 -16.06
N ASP A 74 -13.25 6.01 -15.12
CA ASP A 74 -14.57 6.61 -15.35
C ASP A 74 -14.48 8.12 -15.54
N ILE A 75 -13.64 8.82 -14.75
CA ILE A 75 -13.37 10.26 -14.92
C ILE A 75 -12.76 10.53 -16.30
N ALA A 76 -11.74 9.74 -16.70
CA ALA A 76 -11.12 9.87 -18.01
C ALA A 76 -12.12 9.60 -19.14
N GLY A 77 -12.98 8.60 -19.00
CA GLY A 77 -14.05 8.28 -19.93
C GLY A 77 -15.05 9.43 -20.09
N ALA A 78 -15.49 10.02 -18.98
CA ALA A 78 -16.40 11.16 -18.98
C ALA A 78 -15.83 12.38 -19.70
N ILE A 79 -14.55 12.70 -19.45
CA ILE A 79 -13.84 13.81 -20.12
C ILE A 79 -13.70 13.51 -21.61
N ASN A 80 -13.24 12.33 -21.99
CA ASN A 80 -13.07 11.95 -23.38
C ASN A 80 -14.41 12.00 -24.16
N ALA A 81 -15.49 11.52 -23.55
CA ALA A 81 -16.83 11.56 -24.14
C ALA A 81 -17.33 13.01 -24.29
N HIS A 82 -17.11 13.86 -23.29
CA HIS A 82 -17.54 15.28 -23.34
C HIS A 82 -16.88 16.04 -24.49
N TYR A 83 -15.59 15.79 -24.75
CA TYR A 83 -14.83 16.48 -25.82
C TYR A 83 -14.84 15.72 -27.16
N GLY A 84 -15.43 14.53 -27.23
CA GLY A 84 -15.48 13.72 -28.44
C GLY A 84 -14.11 13.25 -28.94
N CYS A 85 -13.09 13.24 -28.10
CA CYS A 85 -11.73 12.84 -28.47
C CYS A 85 -10.97 12.23 -27.26
N ARG A 86 -9.88 11.50 -27.54
CA ARG A 86 -9.04 10.89 -26.52
C ARG A 86 -8.07 11.92 -25.91
N LEU A 87 -8.50 12.62 -24.89
CA LEU A 87 -7.66 13.52 -24.10
C LEU A 87 -6.86 12.79 -23.03
N LEU A 88 -7.43 11.74 -22.42
CA LEU A 88 -6.84 10.96 -21.36
C LEU A 88 -6.80 9.49 -21.72
N HIS A 89 -5.79 8.77 -21.25
CA HIS A 89 -5.75 7.31 -21.30
C HIS A 89 -6.78 6.72 -20.33
N LEU A 90 -7.33 5.55 -20.69
CA LEU A 90 -8.24 4.81 -19.83
C LEU A 90 -7.44 3.75 -19.09
N PRO A 91 -7.04 3.98 -17.83
CA PRO A 91 -6.20 3.04 -17.10
C PRO A 91 -6.96 1.72 -16.82
N THR A 92 -6.20 0.64 -16.73
CA THR A 92 -6.67 -0.63 -16.17
C THR A 92 -5.83 -1.02 -14.97
N TYR A 93 -6.35 -1.90 -14.12
CA TYR A 93 -5.60 -2.41 -13.00
C TYR A 93 -4.98 -3.77 -13.32
N TYR A 94 -3.89 -4.08 -12.62
CA TYR A 94 -3.28 -5.40 -12.56
C TYR A 94 -3.20 -5.85 -11.10
N ILE A 95 -3.69 -7.05 -10.79
CA ILE A 95 -3.58 -7.66 -9.47
C ILE A 95 -2.63 -8.85 -9.59
N ASP A 96 -1.56 -8.86 -8.81
CA ASP A 96 -0.77 -10.06 -8.63
C ASP A 96 -1.46 -10.96 -7.61
N GLU A 97 -2.02 -12.06 -8.08
CA GLU A 97 -2.73 -13.03 -7.22
C GLU A 97 -1.77 -13.82 -6.30
N ASN A 98 -0.48 -13.75 -6.54
CA ASN A 98 0.54 -14.40 -5.72
C ASN A 98 0.95 -13.57 -4.49
N VAL A 99 0.45 -12.34 -4.36
CA VAL A 99 0.73 -11.52 -3.17
C VAL A 99 -0.07 -12.05 -1.98
N ALA A 100 0.58 -12.88 -1.18
CA ALA A 100 0.02 -13.39 0.06
C ALA A 100 -0.20 -12.26 1.09
N VAL A 101 -1.29 -12.34 1.83
CA VAL A 101 -1.50 -11.48 2.99
C VAL A 101 -0.58 -11.94 4.11
N VAL A 102 0.39 -11.13 4.49
CA VAL A 102 1.28 -11.45 5.61
C VAL A 102 0.50 -11.29 6.92
N PRO A 103 0.46 -12.31 7.79
CA PRO A 103 -0.16 -12.18 9.10
C PRO A 103 0.69 -11.30 10.03
N GLY A 104 0.03 -10.52 10.88
CA GLY A 104 0.67 -9.75 11.95
C GLY A 104 1.04 -10.64 13.14
N ILE A 105 1.73 -10.05 14.12
CA ILE A 105 2.17 -10.76 15.34
C ILE A 105 1.02 -11.32 16.19
N ASP A 106 -0.21 -10.91 15.91
CA ASP A 106 -1.46 -11.36 16.54
C ASP A 106 -2.26 -12.36 15.68
N GLY A 107 -1.77 -12.72 14.48
CA GLY A 107 -2.41 -13.64 13.53
C GLY A 107 -3.43 -13.01 12.59
N ARG A 108 -3.85 -11.76 12.83
CA ARG A 108 -4.69 -11.00 11.88
C ARG A 108 -3.84 -10.45 10.75
N LYS A 109 -4.47 -9.93 9.69
CA LYS A 109 -3.74 -9.19 8.63
C LYS A 109 -2.81 -8.15 9.25
N MET A 110 -1.53 -8.14 8.86
CA MET A 110 -0.56 -7.16 9.33
C MET A 110 -0.97 -5.74 8.92
N SER A 111 -1.05 -4.84 9.89
CA SER A 111 -1.44 -3.45 9.65
C SER A 111 -0.91 -2.53 10.74
N LYS A 112 -0.43 -1.35 10.34
CA LYS A 112 -0.03 -0.29 11.29
C LYS A 112 -1.19 0.12 12.21
N SER A 113 -2.42 0.16 11.68
CA SER A 113 -3.62 0.53 12.45
C SER A 113 -3.99 -0.48 13.55
N TYR A 114 -3.54 -1.73 13.42
CA TYR A 114 -3.74 -2.75 14.45
C TYR A 114 -2.59 -2.87 15.44
N GLY A 115 -1.47 -2.14 15.19
CA GLY A 115 -0.28 -2.23 16.04
C GLY A 115 0.40 -3.60 16.02
N ASN A 116 0.14 -4.44 15.01
CA ASN A 116 0.57 -5.82 14.91
C ASN A 116 1.69 -6.05 13.88
N VAL A 117 2.47 -5.02 13.61
CA VAL A 117 3.57 -5.05 12.62
C VAL A 117 4.90 -5.48 13.24
N ILE A 118 5.81 -6.00 12.41
CA ILE A 118 7.24 -6.13 12.72
C ILE A 118 7.93 -4.86 12.18
N PRO A 119 8.54 -4.03 13.04
CA PRO A 119 9.08 -2.72 12.65
C PRO A 119 10.45 -2.85 11.97
N LEU A 120 10.50 -3.05 10.66
CA LEU A 120 11.71 -3.42 9.90
C LEU A 120 12.86 -2.39 10.00
N PHE A 121 12.55 -1.08 10.10
CA PHE A 121 13.56 0.00 10.10
C PHE A 121 13.86 0.55 11.49
N GLU A 122 13.35 -0.08 12.55
CA GLU A 122 13.74 0.23 13.92
C GLU A 122 14.97 -0.59 14.37
N ASP A 123 15.43 -0.40 15.60
CA ASP A 123 16.57 -1.14 16.12
C ASP A 123 16.26 -2.65 16.31
N ASP A 124 17.32 -3.45 16.42
CA ASP A 124 17.19 -4.90 16.55
C ASP A 124 16.43 -5.30 17.82
N LYS A 125 16.45 -4.47 18.86
CA LYS A 125 15.70 -4.74 20.10
C LYS A 125 14.21 -4.60 19.88
N ALA A 126 13.78 -3.60 19.11
CA ALA A 126 12.36 -3.42 18.75
C ALA A 126 11.86 -4.56 17.86
N ILE A 127 12.64 -4.95 16.85
CA ILE A 127 12.33 -6.10 15.98
C ILE A 127 12.22 -7.37 16.81
N LYS A 128 13.21 -7.64 17.64
CA LYS A 128 13.22 -8.81 18.55
C LYS A 128 12.02 -8.81 19.48
N LYS A 129 11.68 -7.67 20.09
CA LYS A 129 10.53 -7.54 20.98
C LYS A 129 9.23 -7.87 20.24
N ALA A 130 9.04 -7.37 19.02
CA ALA A 130 7.86 -7.67 18.21
C ALA A 130 7.77 -9.17 17.89
N ILE A 131 8.84 -9.78 17.39
CA ILE A 131 8.87 -11.21 17.04
C ILE A 131 8.64 -12.09 18.28
N PHE A 132 9.25 -11.76 19.41
CA PHE A 132 9.08 -12.54 20.64
C PHE A 132 7.71 -12.36 21.27
N SER A 133 6.96 -11.31 20.93
CA SER A 133 5.57 -11.14 21.36
C SER A 133 4.56 -11.96 20.57
N ILE A 134 4.96 -12.60 19.45
CA ILE A 134 4.08 -13.49 18.68
C ILE A 134 3.57 -14.59 19.63
N LYS A 135 2.24 -14.72 19.68
CA LYS A 135 1.60 -15.74 20.53
C LYS A 135 1.93 -17.15 20.05
N THR A 136 2.27 -18.00 21.01
CA THR A 136 2.50 -19.42 20.81
C THR A 136 1.73 -20.18 21.88
N ASP A 137 1.42 -21.44 21.62
CA ASP A 137 0.85 -22.31 22.66
C ASP A 137 1.90 -22.73 23.70
N SER A 138 1.52 -23.61 24.61
CA SER A 138 2.37 -24.07 25.70
C SER A 138 3.00 -25.46 25.48
N ARG A 139 2.94 -26.02 24.25
CA ARG A 139 3.56 -27.31 23.94
C ARG A 139 5.07 -27.30 24.19
N PRO A 140 5.62 -28.30 24.87
CA PRO A 140 7.07 -28.39 25.06
C PRO A 140 7.81 -28.65 23.76
N MET A 141 9.14 -28.49 23.78
CA MET A 141 9.96 -28.58 22.57
C MET A 141 9.87 -29.97 21.93
N GLU A 142 9.88 -31.00 22.76
CA GLU A 142 9.94 -32.44 22.39
C GLU A 142 8.64 -32.93 21.74
N GLU A 143 7.54 -32.18 21.92
CA GLU A 143 6.27 -32.51 21.31
C GLU A 143 6.27 -32.13 19.82
N PRO A 144 6.03 -33.07 18.89
CA PRO A 144 5.88 -32.78 17.47
C PRO A 144 4.78 -31.75 17.21
N LYS A 145 5.07 -30.79 16.32
CA LYS A 145 4.17 -29.68 16.02
C LYS A 145 3.89 -29.62 14.51
N ASN A 146 2.64 -29.37 14.15
CA ASN A 146 2.31 -29.07 12.76
C ASN A 146 2.73 -27.63 12.43
N PRO A 147 3.69 -27.42 11.51
CA PRO A 147 4.16 -26.09 11.16
C PRO A 147 3.04 -25.15 10.68
N GLU A 148 2.06 -25.70 9.94
CA GLU A 148 0.97 -24.93 9.33
C GLU A 148 0.00 -24.32 10.38
N GLU A 149 0.08 -24.74 11.63
CA GLU A 149 -0.70 -24.21 12.75
C GLU A 149 0.06 -23.14 13.54
N ILE A 150 1.32 -22.87 13.18
CA ILE A 150 2.22 -22.02 13.95
C ILE A 150 2.38 -20.67 13.26
N LEU A 151 1.91 -19.60 13.90
CA LEU A 151 1.96 -18.23 13.35
C LEU A 151 3.37 -17.78 12.98
N VAL A 152 4.39 -18.16 13.78
CA VAL A 152 5.80 -17.86 13.47
C VAL A 152 6.21 -18.47 12.14
N TYR A 153 5.79 -19.72 11.86
CA TYR A 153 6.07 -20.40 10.60
C TYR A 153 5.36 -19.74 9.42
N GLU A 154 4.10 -19.32 9.59
CA GLU A 154 3.36 -18.58 8.57
C GLU A 154 4.03 -17.25 8.20
N ILE A 155 4.51 -16.49 9.19
CA ILE A 155 5.26 -15.26 8.92
C ILE A 155 6.60 -15.59 8.24
N TYR A 156 7.27 -16.66 8.69
CA TYR A 156 8.56 -17.07 8.14
C TYR A 156 8.49 -17.44 6.65
N LYS A 157 7.38 -18.03 6.19
CA LYS A 157 7.14 -18.33 4.76
C LYS A 157 7.32 -17.11 3.84
N SER A 158 7.06 -15.90 4.34
CA SER A 158 7.14 -14.69 3.51
C SER A 158 8.57 -14.21 3.22
N ILE A 159 9.57 -14.72 3.96
CA ILE A 159 10.96 -14.25 3.87
C ILE A 159 11.99 -15.38 3.77
N ALA A 160 11.64 -16.58 4.18
CA ALA A 160 12.56 -17.72 4.21
C ALA A 160 12.79 -18.31 2.82
N THR A 161 14.00 -18.77 2.58
CA THR A 161 14.29 -19.60 1.42
C THR A 161 13.62 -20.99 1.57
N PRO A 162 13.36 -21.73 0.47
CA PRO A 162 12.77 -23.06 0.55
C PRO A 162 13.53 -24.02 1.49
N ALA A 163 14.87 -23.95 1.51
CA ALA A 163 15.71 -24.78 2.38
C ALA A 163 15.52 -24.44 3.87
N GLN A 164 15.49 -23.14 4.20
CA GLN A 164 15.25 -22.67 5.56
C GLN A 164 13.85 -23.04 6.05
N LEU A 165 12.85 -22.90 5.17
CA LEU A 165 11.47 -23.26 5.48
C LEU A 165 11.33 -24.76 5.74
N GLN A 166 11.99 -25.59 4.95
CA GLN A 166 12.04 -27.04 5.15
C GLN A 166 12.72 -27.39 6.47
N GLU A 167 13.87 -26.78 6.78
CA GLU A 167 14.60 -27.01 8.05
C GLU A 167 13.72 -26.71 9.27
N MET A 168 13.05 -25.55 9.29
CA MET A 168 12.14 -25.20 10.39
C MET A 168 10.97 -26.18 10.47
N GLY A 169 10.35 -26.50 9.33
CA GLY A 169 9.22 -27.44 9.26
C GLY A 169 9.56 -28.83 9.76
N ASP A 170 10.69 -29.39 9.33
CA ASP A 170 11.13 -30.72 9.75
C ASP A 170 11.53 -30.74 11.22
N GLY A 171 12.19 -29.69 11.70
CA GLY A 171 12.53 -29.56 13.12
C GLY A 171 11.31 -29.49 14.04
N LEU A 172 10.24 -28.82 13.61
CA LEU A 172 8.97 -28.75 14.32
C LEU A 172 8.25 -30.12 14.35
N ARG A 173 8.16 -30.80 13.20
CA ARG A 173 7.52 -32.13 13.09
C ARG A 173 8.25 -33.20 13.89
N GLN A 174 9.56 -33.06 14.05
CA GLN A 174 10.40 -33.99 14.78
C GLN A 174 10.51 -33.68 16.29
N GLY A 175 9.88 -32.61 16.78
CA GLY A 175 10.03 -32.18 18.17
C GLY A 175 11.45 -31.74 18.54
N LYS A 176 12.22 -31.20 17.58
CA LYS A 176 13.60 -30.74 17.80
C LYS A 176 13.69 -29.22 17.98
N LEU A 177 12.64 -28.49 17.63
CA LEU A 177 12.59 -27.02 17.72
C LEU A 177 11.48 -26.57 18.67
N GLY A 178 11.88 -25.80 19.68
CA GLY A 178 10.97 -25.07 20.55
C GLY A 178 10.65 -23.67 20.01
N TYR A 179 9.64 -23.03 20.60
CA TYR A 179 9.18 -21.70 20.14
C TYR A 179 10.27 -20.61 20.18
N GLY A 180 11.18 -20.67 21.16
CA GLY A 180 12.33 -19.77 21.22
C GLY A 180 13.27 -19.92 20.04
N HIS A 181 13.51 -21.17 19.57
CA HIS A 181 14.38 -21.44 18.42
C HIS A 181 13.78 -20.86 17.14
N ILE A 182 12.51 -21.15 16.85
CA ILE A 182 11.87 -20.67 15.63
C ILE A 182 11.69 -19.14 15.60
N LYS A 183 11.51 -18.52 16.78
CA LYS A 183 11.48 -17.04 16.87
C LYS A 183 12.85 -16.44 16.58
N ASN A 184 13.95 -17.07 17.00
CA ASN A 184 15.29 -16.64 16.62
C ASN A 184 15.55 -16.86 15.12
N MET A 185 15.15 -17.99 14.53
CA MET A 185 15.26 -18.20 13.08
C MET A 185 14.50 -17.13 12.29
N LEU A 186 13.29 -16.77 12.73
CA LEU A 186 12.54 -15.67 12.13
C LEU A 186 13.28 -14.32 12.29
N LEU A 187 13.82 -14.04 13.48
CA LEU A 187 14.57 -12.82 13.76
C LEU A 187 15.79 -12.70 12.85
N ASP A 188 16.57 -13.75 12.74
CA ASP A 188 17.78 -13.79 11.90
C ASP A 188 17.43 -13.59 10.42
N ALA A 189 16.36 -14.25 9.94
CA ALA A 189 15.90 -14.07 8.58
C ALA A 189 15.45 -12.63 8.31
N VAL A 190 14.65 -12.02 9.21
CA VAL A 190 14.21 -10.62 9.08
C VAL A 190 15.42 -9.68 9.06
N ILE A 191 16.35 -9.82 10.01
CA ILE A 191 17.53 -8.93 10.09
C ILE A 191 18.39 -9.07 8.83
N ASN A 192 18.63 -10.28 8.35
CA ASN A 192 19.44 -10.51 7.16
C ASN A 192 18.79 -9.94 5.91
N GLU A 193 17.48 -10.12 5.74
CA GLU A 193 16.72 -9.63 4.57
C GLU A 193 16.75 -8.10 4.48
N ILE A 194 16.62 -7.42 5.62
CA ILE A 194 16.53 -5.96 5.62
C ILE A 194 17.87 -5.25 5.82
N LYS A 195 18.97 -5.98 6.01
CA LYS A 195 20.28 -5.40 6.38
C LYS A 195 20.69 -4.25 5.45
N ASP A 196 20.79 -4.53 4.16
CA ASP A 196 21.24 -3.54 3.16
C ASP A 196 20.24 -2.38 3.03
N ALA A 197 18.94 -2.68 3.13
CA ALA A 197 17.90 -1.65 3.10
C ALA A 197 17.97 -0.74 4.33
N ARG A 198 18.23 -1.29 5.52
CA ARG A 198 18.41 -0.51 6.77
C ARG A 198 19.67 0.34 6.75
N GLU A 199 20.77 -0.18 6.21
CA GLU A 199 22.02 0.59 6.05
C GLU A 199 21.76 1.81 5.15
N LYS A 200 21.08 1.63 4.01
CA LYS A 200 20.68 2.73 3.13
C LYS A 200 19.71 3.69 3.80
N TYR A 201 18.70 3.17 4.51
CA TYR A 201 17.75 4.00 5.24
C TYR A 201 18.47 4.89 6.25
N ASN A 202 19.35 4.33 7.09
CA ASN A 202 20.11 5.08 8.09
C ASN A 202 21.05 6.11 7.44
N TYR A 203 21.68 5.75 6.33
CA TYR A 203 22.49 6.67 5.54
C TYR A 203 21.67 7.88 5.08
N TYR A 204 20.53 7.64 4.41
CA TYR A 204 19.69 8.73 3.90
C TYR A 204 19.02 9.55 5.01
N MET A 205 18.71 8.95 6.16
CA MET A 205 18.20 9.70 7.31
C MET A 205 19.27 10.67 7.87
N ALA A 206 20.55 10.34 7.74
CA ALA A 206 21.65 11.22 8.11
C ALA A 206 22.04 12.24 7.00
N HIS A 207 21.62 11.96 5.75
CA HIS A 207 21.96 12.77 4.55
C HIS A 207 20.70 13.19 3.80
N PHE A 208 19.76 13.81 4.51
CA PHE A 208 18.44 14.13 3.97
C PHE A 208 18.47 15.06 2.74
N SER A 209 19.48 15.94 2.63
CA SER A 209 19.68 16.78 1.45
C SER A 209 19.87 15.98 0.16
N GLU A 210 20.51 14.81 0.22
CA GLU A 210 20.64 13.95 -0.96
C GLU A 210 19.28 13.39 -1.43
N VAL A 211 18.38 13.13 -0.46
CA VAL A 211 17.00 12.70 -0.78
C VAL A 211 16.24 13.83 -1.46
N GLU A 212 16.40 15.07 -1.00
CA GLU A 212 15.80 16.26 -1.63
C GLU A 212 16.29 16.45 -3.07
N ASP A 213 17.60 16.29 -3.29
CA ASP A 213 18.19 16.38 -4.64
C ASP A 213 17.64 15.29 -5.56
N MET A 214 17.54 14.04 -5.08
CA MET A 214 16.94 12.93 -5.83
C MET A 214 15.47 13.20 -6.18
N LEU A 215 14.69 13.79 -5.25
CA LEU A 215 13.30 14.16 -5.49
C LEU A 215 13.18 15.27 -6.54
N GLN A 216 14.08 16.27 -6.52
CA GLN A 216 14.12 17.32 -7.52
C GLN A 216 14.47 16.77 -8.91
N ASP A 217 15.48 15.92 -9.00
CA ASP A 217 15.85 15.26 -10.25
C ASP A 217 14.71 14.38 -10.79
N GLY A 218 14.04 13.65 -9.89
CA GLY A 218 12.83 12.89 -10.23
C GLY A 218 11.72 13.77 -10.77
N ALA A 219 11.47 14.91 -10.12
CA ALA A 219 10.46 15.87 -10.55
C ALA A 219 10.78 16.48 -11.94
N VAL A 220 12.06 16.77 -12.23
CA VAL A 220 12.51 17.23 -13.54
C VAL A 220 12.20 16.21 -14.63
N LYS A 221 12.41 14.92 -14.37
CA LYS A 221 12.12 13.82 -15.31
C LYS A 221 10.61 13.60 -15.50
N ALA A 222 9.81 13.70 -14.43
CA ALA A 222 8.38 13.44 -14.45
C ALA A 222 7.57 14.61 -15.06
N ARG A 223 8.00 15.84 -14.83
CA ARG A 223 7.27 17.07 -15.22
C ARG A 223 6.90 17.14 -16.70
N PRO A 224 7.76 16.82 -17.67
CA PRO A 224 7.40 16.91 -19.08
C PRO A 224 6.16 16.08 -19.45
N THR A 225 6.05 14.86 -18.95
CA THR A 225 4.91 13.98 -19.21
C THR A 225 3.62 14.54 -18.59
N ALA A 226 3.66 14.91 -17.32
CA ALA A 226 2.51 15.48 -16.63
C ALA A 226 2.09 16.83 -17.25
N GLN A 227 3.06 17.67 -17.62
CA GLN A 227 2.80 18.97 -18.26
C GLN A 227 2.15 18.81 -19.64
N ALA A 228 2.60 17.84 -20.44
CA ALA A 228 2.00 17.56 -21.76
C ALA A 228 0.51 17.18 -21.62
N THR A 229 0.19 16.33 -20.64
CA THR A 229 -1.21 15.95 -20.35
C THR A 229 -2.02 17.15 -19.84
N LEU A 230 -1.46 17.93 -18.92
CA LEU A 230 -2.12 19.12 -18.38
C LEU A 230 -2.37 20.18 -19.48
N THR A 231 -1.40 20.41 -20.37
CA THR A 231 -1.56 21.35 -21.49
C THR A 231 -2.68 20.90 -22.41
N ARG A 232 -2.70 19.62 -22.81
CA ARG A 232 -3.75 19.03 -23.63
C ARG A 232 -5.15 19.21 -23.02
N LEU A 233 -5.28 19.00 -21.70
CA LEU A 233 -6.53 19.24 -20.99
C LEU A 233 -6.90 20.73 -20.92
N LYS A 234 -5.95 21.61 -20.64
CA LYS A 234 -6.19 23.06 -20.61
C LYS A 234 -6.62 23.59 -21.98
N ASP A 235 -5.98 23.17 -23.04
CA ASP A 235 -6.34 23.53 -24.40
C ASP A 235 -7.76 23.12 -24.78
N ALA A 236 -8.20 21.92 -24.30
CA ALA A 236 -9.56 21.47 -24.52
C ALA A 236 -10.59 22.23 -23.67
N VAL A 237 -10.27 22.53 -22.40
CA VAL A 237 -11.21 23.17 -21.46
C VAL A 237 -11.32 24.66 -21.68
N PHE A 238 -10.21 25.34 -21.96
CA PHE A 238 -10.13 26.80 -22.00
C PHE A 238 -9.88 27.38 -23.41
N GLY A 239 -9.67 26.52 -24.41
CA GLY A 239 -9.25 26.94 -25.76
C GLY A 239 -7.74 27.16 -25.88
N LYS A 240 -7.23 27.00 -27.09
CA LYS A 240 -5.81 27.30 -27.40
C LYS A 240 -5.53 28.80 -27.25
N GLY A 241 -4.56 29.15 -26.44
CA GLY A 241 -4.07 30.51 -26.33
C GLY A 241 -4.44 31.27 -25.06
N LEU A 242 -5.13 30.64 -24.09
CA LEU A 242 -5.23 31.21 -22.76
C LEU A 242 -3.88 31.14 -22.04
N ALA A 243 -3.35 32.27 -21.59
CA ALA A 243 -2.15 32.31 -20.78
C ALA A 243 -2.33 31.49 -19.50
N PRO A 244 -1.28 30.81 -19.01
CA PRO A 244 -1.37 30.16 -17.71
C PRO A 244 -1.74 31.20 -16.66
N PHE A 245 -2.68 30.87 -15.78
CA PHE A 245 -2.93 31.69 -14.60
C PHE A 245 -1.62 31.85 -13.83
N ALA A 246 -1.22 33.06 -13.56
CA ALA A 246 -0.04 33.42 -12.79
C ALA A 246 -0.17 33.03 -11.33
#